data_51bdff91c04867d442ab75eb30d6e4b7
#
_entry.id   51bdff91c04867d442ab75eb30d6e4b7
#
_cell.length_a   1.000
_cell.length_b   1.000
_cell.length_c   1.000
_cell.angle_alpha   90.00
_cell.angle_beta   90.00
_cell.angle_gamma   90.00
#
_symmetry.space_group_name_H-M   'P 1'
#
loop_
_entity.id
_entity.type
_entity.pdbx_description
1 polymer ?
#
loop_
_entity_poly.entity_id
_entity_poly.type
_entity_poly.pdbx_seq_one_letter_code
_entity_poly.pdbx_strand_id
1 'polypeptide(L)'
;LSFIPVFSNIENVNILTSVLKSHCCRRVVVCPGSRNAPIVHNLNKLDGIRCYPMTDERSAGFFAIGLALGNPSSQCPEPVAVCVTSGSALLNLHPAVAEAYYQKLPIIFISADRPEAWIGQQDGQTLPQANVFGSLVNRSVNLPVIVNEEQHWMCEREANEAIIDCVHRKMGPVHINIQIQEPLYEFTEKQLPEARCTRYVTPRRYESLDAYDITPMADERTELARRC
;
A
#
# COMPACT_ATOMS: atom_id res chain seq x y z
N LEU A 1 -19.25 -21.81 -16.95
CA LEU A 1 -19.37 -21.24 -15.60
C LEU A 1 -18.29 -20.18 -15.45
N SER A 2 -18.67 -18.88 -15.55
CA SER A 2 -17.77 -17.77 -15.24
C SER A 2 -17.42 -17.85 -13.76
N PHE A 3 -16.16 -18.00 -13.44
CA PHE A 3 -15.67 -18.01 -12.06
C PHE A 3 -15.81 -16.58 -11.52
N ILE A 4 -16.76 -16.34 -10.63
CA ILE A 4 -16.90 -15.05 -9.97
C ILE A 4 -15.78 -15.00 -8.92
N PRO A 5 -14.86 -14.03 -8.99
CA PRO A 5 -13.82 -13.88 -7.97
C PRO A 5 -14.48 -13.63 -6.61
N VAL A 6 -13.96 -14.25 -5.57
CA VAL A 6 -14.41 -14.06 -4.20
C VAL A 6 -13.26 -13.45 -3.40
N PHE A 7 -13.53 -12.35 -2.72
CA PHE A 7 -12.55 -11.58 -1.93
C PHE A 7 -12.71 -11.84 -0.45
N SER A 8 -11.75 -11.39 0.33
CA SER A 8 -11.78 -11.46 1.80
C SER A 8 -13.00 -10.72 2.36
N ASN A 9 -13.51 -11.15 3.51
CA ASN A 9 -14.52 -10.43 4.29
C ASN A 9 -13.93 -9.29 5.14
N ILE A 10 -12.61 -9.08 5.11
CA ILE A 10 -11.91 -8.10 5.92
C ILE A 10 -11.90 -6.74 5.22
N GLU A 11 -12.62 -5.80 5.78
CA GLU A 11 -12.98 -4.53 5.13
C GLU A 11 -11.76 -3.64 4.81
N ASN A 12 -10.83 -3.43 5.74
CA ASN A 12 -9.63 -2.62 5.50
C ASN A 12 -8.72 -3.24 4.42
N VAL A 13 -8.68 -4.58 4.31
CA VAL A 13 -7.98 -5.30 3.25
C VAL A 13 -8.63 -5.02 1.89
N ASN A 14 -9.95 -5.02 1.83
CA ASN A 14 -10.71 -4.75 0.61
C ASN A 14 -10.52 -3.29 0.15
N ILE A 15 -10.54 -2.34 1.09
CA ILE A 15 -10.26 -0.91 0.81
C ILE A 15 -8.84 -0.75 0.26
N LEU A 16 -7.82 -1.28 0.96
CA LEU A 16 -6.44 -1.20 0.50
C LEU A 16 -6.28 -1.79 -0.90
N THR A 17 -6.89 -2.95 -1.16
CA THR A 17 -6.85 -3.63 -2.46
C THR A 17 -7.45 -2.76 -3.57
N SER A 18 -8.60 -2.13 -3.31
CA SER A 18 -9.28 -1.22 -4.24
C SER A 18 -8.46 0.05 -4.51
N VAL A 19 -7.87 0.63 -3.47
CA VAL A 19 -7.02 1.82 -3.60
C VAL A 19 -5.76 1.52 -4.41
N LEU A 20 -5.08 0.40 -4.15
CA LEU A 20 -3.91 -0.05 -4.94
C LEU A 20 -4.26 -0.19 -6.43
N LYS A 21 -5.39 -0.83 -6.74
CA LYS A 21 -5.88 -0.97 -8.12
C LYS A 21 -6.13 0.39 -8.77
N SER A 22 -6.81 1.30 -8.07
CA SER A 22 -7.18 2.62 -8.58
C SER A 22 -5.98 3.53 -8.82
N HIS A 23 -4.88 3.32 -8.07
CA HIS A 23 -3.60 4.01 -8.26
C HIS A 23 -2.63 3.28 -9.21
N CYS A 24 -3.13 2.34 -9.99
CA CYS A 24 -2.33 1.60 -10.99
C CYS A 24 -1.12 0.85 -10.41
N CYS A 25 -1.19 0.36 -9.17
CA CYS A 25 -0.19 -0.52 -8.61
C CYS A 25 -0.34 -1.92 -9.21
N ARG A 26 0.30 -2.15 -10.36
CA ARG A 26 0.13 -3.38 -11.16
C ARG A 26 1.09 -4.50 -10.81
N ARG A 27 2.15 -4.21 -10.07
CA ARG A 27 3.22 -5.18 -9.74
C ARG A 27 3.39 -5.26 -8.24
N VAL A 28 3.18 -6.45 -7.70
CA VAL A 28 3.26 -6.70 -6.26
C VAL A 28 4.16 -7.90 -5.99
N VAL A 29 5.21 -7.71 -5.23
CA VAL A 29 6.04 -8.82 -4.71
C VAL A 29 5.40 -9.31 -3.42
N VAL A 30 5.11 -10.60 -3.34
CA VAL A 30 4.38 -11.17 -2.20
C VAL A 30 5.21 -12.23 -1.49
N CYS A 31 5.38 -12.09 -0.18
CA CYS A 31 6.02 -13.10 0.66
C CYS A 31 4.94 -13.92 1.38
N PRO A 32 5.11 -15.25 1.48
CA PRO A 32 4.11 -16.11 2.12
C PRO A 32 4.03 -15.85 3.63
N GLY A 33 2.81 -15.83 4.15
CA GLY A 33 2.55 -15.70 5.57
C GLY A 33 1.05 -15.76 5.88
N SER A 34 0.71 -16.17 7.08
CA SER A 34 -0.70 -16.32 7.47
C SER A 34 -1.39 -14.97 7.59
N ARG A 35 -0.75 -13.98 8.25
CA ARG A 35 -1.39 -12.69 8.53
C ARG A 35 -1.66 -11.86 7.28
N ASN A 36 -0.81 -11.94 6.27
CA ASN A 36 -1.02 -11.25 4.99
C ASN A 36 -1.81 -12.08 3.96
N ALA A 37 -2.22 -13.30 4.29
CA ALA A 37 -2.96 -14.16 3.35
C ALA A 37 -4.22 -13.49 2.77
N PRO A 38 -5.04 -12.74 3.51
CA PRO A 38 -6.20 -12.03 2.94
C PRO A 38 -5.81 -11.01 1.87
N ILE A 39 -4.71 -10.29 2.08
CA ILE A 39 -4.20 -9.30 1.10
C ILE A 39 -3.74 -10.02 -0.16
N VAL A 40 -2.89 -11.04 0.00
CA VAL A 40 -2.34 -11.82 -1.13
C VAL A 40 -3.45 -12.51 -1.90
N HIS A 41 -4.47 -13.04 -1.21
CA HIS A 41 -5.64 -13.63 -1.87
C HIS A 41 -6.34 -12.61 -2.78
N ASN A 42 -6.68 -11.44 -2.24
CA ASN A 42 -7.35 -10.40 -3.00
C ASN A 42 -6.54 -9.95 -4.22
N LEU A 43 -5.24 -9.70 -4.04
CA LEU A 43 -4.36 -9.26 -5.12
C LEU A 43 -4.27 -10.29 -6.26
N ASN A 44 -4.26 -11.59 -5.93
CA ASN A 44 -4.24 -12.66 -6.94
C ASN A 44 -5.56 -12.82 -7.69
N LYS A 45 -6.67 -12.26 -7.20
CA LYS A 45 -7.98 -12.31 -7.84
C LYS A 45 -8.24 -11.11 -8.76
N LEU A 46 -7.40 -10.08 -8.68
CA LEU A 46 -7.58 -8.86 -9.46
C LEU A 46 -6.94 -8.96 -10.84
N ASP A 47 -7.75 -8.71 -11.86
CA ASP A 47 -7.24 -8.49 -13.20
C ASP A 47 -6.38 -7.22 -13.25
N GLY A 48 -5.25 -7.31 -13.95
CA GLY A 48 -4.32 -6.20 -14.12
C GLY A 48 -3.27 -6.05 -13.01
N ILE A 49 -3.33 -6.85 -11.95
CA ILE A 49 -2.27 -6.96 -10.94
C ILE A 49 -1.48 -8.25 -11.17
N ARG A 50 -0.17 -8.13 -11.21
CA ARG A 50 0.75 -9.25 -11.29
C ARG A 50 1.48 -9.44 -9.97
N CYS A 51 1.24 -10.58 -9.32
CA CYS A 51 1.94 -11.00 -8.12
C CYS A 51 3.22 -11.79 -8.46
N TYR A 52 4.30 -11.47 -7.74
CA TYR A 52 5.59 -12.16 -7.84
C TYR A 52 5.89 -12.82 -6.49
N PRO A 53 5.67 -14.14 -6.34
CA PRO A 53 5.92 -14.80 -5.07
C PRO A 53 7.42 -14.94 -4.80
N MET A 54 7.84 -14.58 -3.58
CA MET A 54 9.21 -14.74 -3.11
C MET A 54 9.20 -15.16 -1.63
N THR A 55 10.07 -16.09 -1.27
CA THR A 55 10.10 -16.63 0.10
C THR A 55 10.88 -15.74 1.06
N ASP A 56 12.01 -15.19 0.62
CA ASP A 56 12.88 -14.33 1.42
C ASP A 56 12.50 -12.86 1.25
N GLU A 57 12.15 -12.19 2.34
CA GLU A 57 11.64 -10.82 2.33
C GLU A 57 12.71 -9.80 1.92
N ARG A 58 13.95 -9.99 2.30
CA ARG A 58 15.05 -9.12 1.89
C ARG A 58 15.25 -9.19 0.39
N SER A 59 15.25 -10.38 -0.17
CA SER A 59 15.31 -10.59 -1.62
C SER A 59 14.10 -10.00 -2.32
N ALA A 60 12.91 -10.12 -1.74
CA ALA A 60 11.67 -9.53 -2.25
C ALA A 60 11.76 -8.00 -2.34
N GLY A 61 12.31 -7.36 -1.32
CA GLY A 61 12.54 -5.91 -1.31
C GLY A 61 13.46 -5.46 -2.45
N PHE A 62 14.59 -6.14 -2.67
CA PHE A 62 15.51 -5.82 -3.77
C PHE A 62 14.96 -6.20 -5.14
N PHE A 63 14.15 -7.24 -5.24
CA PHE A 63 13.44 -7.56 -6.47
C PHE A 63 12.44 -6.45 -6.84
N ALA A 64 11.74 -5.89 -5.87
CA ALA A 64 10.85 -4.75 -6.09
C ALA A 64 11.61 -3.50 -6.55
N ILE A 65 12.82 -3.26 -6.04
CA ILE A 65 13.73 -2.21 -6.54
C ILE A 65 14.02 -2.43 -8.02
N GLY A 66 14.39 -3.64 -8.42
CA GLY A 66 14.61 -3.98 -9.82
C GLY A 66 13.38 -3.74 -10.71
N LEU A 67 12.18 -4.09 -10.22
CA LEU A 67 10.92 -3.82 -10.91
C LEU A 67 10.65 -2.32 -11.05
N ALA A 68 10.93 -1.52 -10.02
CA ALA A 68 10.73 -0.08 -10.05
C ALA A 68 11.69 0.60 -11.03
N LEU A 69 12.97 0.20 -11.04
CA LEU A 69 13.98 0.70 -11.99
C LEU A 69 13.69 0.31 -13.44
N GLY A 70 13.13 -0.86 -13.67
CA GLY A 70 12.76 -1.36 -14.99
C GLY A 70 11.47 -0.74 -15.55
N ASN A 71 10.87 0.23 -14.87
CA ASN A 71 9.66 0.90 -15.36
C ASN A 71 10.01 1.95 -16.41
N PRO A 72 9.62 1.77 -17.69
CA PRO A 72 10.02 2.67 -18.78
C PRO A 72 9.32 4.03 -18.77
N SER A 73 8.28 4.21 -17.94
CA SER A 73 7.49 5.44 -17.93
C SER A 73 8.00 6.44 -16.89
N SER A 74 8.84 7.37 -17.32
CA SER A 74 9.25 8.52 -16.51
C SER A 74 8.14 9.57 -16.31
N GLN A 75 7.05 9.49 -17.08
CA GLN A 75 5.97 10.50 -17.06
C GLN A 75 4.80 10.14 -16.14
N CYS A 76 4.64 8.87 -15.79
CA CYS A 76 3.64 8.41 -14.81
C CYS A 76 4.25 7.26 -14.02
N PRO A 77 4.88 7.52 -12.87
CA PRO A 77 5.52 6.48 -12.09
C PRO A 77 4.46 5.50 -11.55
N GLU A 78 4.52 4.27 -12.02
CA GLU A 78 3.70 3.19 -11.47
C GLU A 78 4.37 2.65 -10.20
N PRO A 79 3.71 2.71 -9.05
CA PRO A 79 4.29 2.18 -7.83
C PRO A 79 4.40 0.64 -7.90
N VAL A 80 5.44 0.12 -7.27
CA VAL A 80 5.60 -1.32 -7.02
C VAL A 80 5.32 -1.57 -5.55
N ALA A 81 4.53 -2.60 -5.23
CA ALA A 81 4.29 -2.96 -3.84
C ALA A 81 5.10 -4.21 -3.42
N VAL A 82 5.44 -4.28 -2.14
CA VAL A 82 5.97 -5.48 -1.48
C VAL A 82 5.05 -5.78 -0.31
N CYS A 83 4.52 -7.00 -0.24
CA CYS A 83 3.61 -7.42 0.82
C CYS A 83 4.24 -8.53 1.66
N VAL A 84 4.38 -8.29 2.96
CA VAL A 84 4.95 -9.22 3.93
C VAL A 84 4.01 -9.48 5.10
N THR A 85 4.24 -10.56 5.81
CA THR A 85 3.55 -10.87 7.06
C THR A 85 4.11 -10.06 8.23
N SER A 86 3.59 -10.27 9.43
CA SER A 86 3.99 -9.56 10.64
C SER A 86 5.35 -10.01 11.18
N GLY A 87 5.91 -9.22 12.09
CA GLY A 87 7.10 -9.55 12.86
C GLY A 87 8.40 -9.29 12.09
N SER A 88 9.38 -10.18 12.23
CA SER A 88 10.71 -10.04 11.63
C SER A 88 10.69 -9.98 10.09
N ALA A 89 9.66 -10.50 9.44
CA ALA A 89 9.45 -10.37 8.00
C ALA A 89 9.53 -8.91 7.53
N LEU A 90 8.86 -8.00 8.24
CA LEU A 90 8.92 -6.57 7.97
C LEU A 90 10.33 -6.00 8.14
N LEU A 91 11.06 -6.41 9.19
CA LEU A 91 12.41 -5.91 9.47
C LEU A 91 13.43 -6.32 8.40
N ASN A 92 13.23 -7.44 7.74
CA ASN A 92 14.06 -7.87 6.61
C ASN A 92 14.00 -6.91 5.41
N LEU A 93 12.99 -6.06 5.33
CA LEU A 93 12.85 -5.07 4.26
C LEU A 93 13.70 -3.81 4.48
N HIS A 94 14.24 -3.56 5.68
CA HIS A 94 15.00 -2.33 6.00
C HIS A 94 16.10 -1.99 4.99
N PRO A 95 16.96 -2.93 4.55
CA PRO A 95 18.01 -2.62 3.57
C PRO A 95 17.41 -2.13 2.24
N ALA A 96 16.32 -2.74 1.78
CA ALA A 96 15.66 -2.34 0.55
C ALA A 96 14.90 -1.00 0.70
N VAL A 97 14.33 -0.73 1.88
CA VAL A 97 13.72 0.59 2.18
C VAL A 97 14.77 1.69 2.12
N ALA A 98 15.96 1.47 2.71
CA ALA A 98 17.06 2.42 2.66
C ALA A 98 17.50 2.70 1.22
N GLU A 99 17.66 1.66 0.40
CA GLU A 99 18.02 1.80 -1.01
C GLU A 99 16.94 2.53 -1.81
N ALA A 100 15.67 2.17 -1.63
CA ALA A 100 14.55 2.85 -2.26
C ALA A 100 14.47 4.34 -1.88
N TYR A 101 14.79 4.68 -0.63
CA TYR A 101 14.87 6.05 -0.15
C TYR A 101 15.96 6.86 -0.87
N TYR A 102 17.18 6.31 -0.98
CA TYR A 102 18.29 6.97 -1.69
C TYR A 102 18.01 7.16 -3.17
N GLN A 103 17.44 6.16 -3.83
CA GLN A 103 17.15 6.20 -5.25
C GLN A 103 15.82 6.89 -5.58
N LYS A 104 15.03 7.32 -4.59
CA LYS A 104 13.72 7.94 -4.78
C LYS A 104 12.74 7.07 -5.56
N LEU A 105 12.73 5.77 -5.26
CA LEU A 105 11.88 4.81 -5.97
C LEU A 105 10.48 4.73 -5.37
N PRO A 106 9.43 4.69 -6.20
CA PRO A 106 8.05 4.60 -5.73
C PRO A 106 7.71 3.16 -5.32
N ILE A 107 8.09 2.79 -4.10
CA ILE A 107 7.82 1.46 -3.56
C ILE A 107 6.90 1.56 -2.35
N ILE A 108 5.83 0.78 -2.36
CA ILE A 108 4.87 0.64 -1.27
C ILE A 108 5.22 -0.61 -0.47
N PHE A 109 5.74 -0.45 0.73
CA PHE A 109 5.98 -1.55 1.66
C PHE A 109 4.73 -1.79 2.49
N ILE A 110 4.10 -2.95 2.32
CA ILE A 110 2.86 -3.36 3.00
C ILE A 110 3.20 -4.44 4.01
N SER A 111 2.92 -4.21 5.29
CA SER A 111 3.04 -5.18 6.36
C SER A 111 1.69 -5.50 6.98
N ALA A 112 1.34 -6.78 7.02
CA ALA A 112 0.21 -7.22 7.82
C ALA A 112 0.59 -7.21 9.31
N ASP A 113 -0.34 -6.82 10.16
CA ASP A 113 -0.13 -6.75 11.60
C ASP A 113 -1.33 -7.31 12.36
N ARG A 114 -1.16 -7.50 13.65
CA ARG A 114 -2.26 -7.80 14.57
C ARG A 114 -2.94 -6.50 14.99
N PRO A 115 -4.20 -6.59 15.48
CA PRO A 115 -4.85 -5.44 16.12
C PRO A 115 -3.98 -4.88 17.26
N GLU A 116 -3.99 -3.58 17.45
CA GLU A 116 -3.13 -2.86 18.40
C GLU A 116 -3.20 -3.41 19.84
N ALA A 117 -4.38 -3.85 20.25
CA ALA A 117 -4.60 -4.42 21.59
C ALA A 117 -3.77 -5.70 21.86
N TRP A 118 -3.29 -6.38 20.83
CA TRP A 118 -2.48 -7.59 20.95
C TRP A 118 -0.98 -7.32 21.02
N ILE A 119 -0.56 -6.11 20.64
CA ILE A 119 0.84 -5.74 20.62
C ILE A 119 1.37 -5.64 22.07
N GLY A 120 2.50 -6.26 22.33
CA GLY A 120 3.09 -6.29 23.67
C GLY A 120 2.48 -7.32 24.64
N GLN A 121 1.55 -8.14 24.18
CA GLN A 121 0.92 -9.20 24.98
C GLN A 121 1.61 -10.57 24.85
N GLN A 122 2.85 -10.60 24.37
CA GLN A 122 3.65 -11.82 24.11
C GLN A 122 3.03 -12.77 23.05
N ASP A 123 2.13 -12.27 22.22
CA ASP A 123 1.64 -13.03 21.07
C ASP A 123 2.78 -13.21 20.04
N GLY A 124 2.84 -14.40 19.43
CA GLY A 124 3.91 -14.74 18.47
C GLY A 124 3.94 -13.82 17.27
N GLN A 125 5.13 -13.44 16.80
CA GLN A 125 5.35 -12.55 15.65
C GLN A 125 4.71 -11.16 15.79
N THR A 126 4.61 -10.62 17.00
CA THR A 126 4.18 -9.23 17.25
C THR A 126 5.39 -8.35 17.55
N LEU A 127 5.46 -7.21 16.88
CA LEU A 127 6.45 -6.16 17.08
C LEU A 127 5.73 -4.81 16.98
N PRO A 128 6.28 -3.72 17.52
CA PRO A 128 5.82 -2.37 17.23
C PRO A 128 6.11 -2.01 15.76
N GLN A 129 5.19 -2.34 14.84
CA GLN A 129 5.41 -2.19 13.40
C GLN A 129 5.09 -0.79 12.88
N ALA A 130 4.18 -0.07 13.55
CA ALA A 130 3.82 1.27 13.17
C ALA A 130 5.06 2.18 13.14
N ASN A 131 5.28 2.86 12.00
CA ASN A 131 6.41 3.75 11.79
C ASN A 131 7.81 3.14 11.99
N VAL A 132 7.97 1.83 11.81
CA VAL A 132 9.23 1.10 12.05
C VAL A 132 10.40 1.60 11.18
N PHE A 133 10.12 2.11 9.98
CA PHE A 133 11.13 2.65 9.07
C PHE A 133 11.49 4.12 9.33
N GLY A 134 10.78 4.80 10.21
CA GLY A 134 11.07 6.18 10.62
C GLY A 134 11.19 7.14 9.43
N SER A 135 12.31 7.85 9.36
CA SER A 135 12.59 8.84 8.32
C SER A 135 13.01 8.27 6.96
N LEU A 136 13.11 6.95 6.82
CA LEU A 136 13.47 6.29 5.57
C LEU A 136 12.28 6.14 4.60
N VAL A 137 11.09 6.54 5.00
CA VAL A 137 9.89 6.54 4.16
C VAL A 137 9.26 7.93 4.11
N ASN A 138 8.66 8.29 2.98
CA ASN A 138 7.96 9.56 2.82
C ASN A 138 6.73 9.64 3.72
N ARG A 139 6.05 8.51 3.93
CA ARG A 139 4.91 8.38 4.83
C ARG A 139 4.85 6.96 5.39
N SER A 140 4.46 6.86 6.66
CA SER A 140 4.05 5.60 7.30
C SER A 140 2.62 5.75 7.80
N VAL A 141 1.74 4.82 7.45
CA VAL A 141 0.35 4.78 7.90
C VAL A 141 0.05 3.45 8.59
N ASN A 142 -0.90 3.49 9.53
CA ASN A 142 -1.32 2.31 10.28
C ASN A 142 -2.84 2.13 10.12
N LEU A 143 -3.25 1.32 9.15
CA LEU A 143 -4.65 1.09 8.82
C LEU A 143 -5.32 0.22 9.91
N PRO A 144 -6.35 0.73 10.59
CA PRO A 144 -6.98 0.03 11.72
C PRO A 144 -7.89 -1.11 11.25
N VAL A 145 -8.25 -1.99 12.19
CA VAL A 145 -9.46 -2.82 12.06
C VAL A 145 -10.66 -1.89 12.04
N ILE A 146 -11.54 -2.03 11.04
CA ILE A 146 -12.70 -1.16 10.88
C ILE A 146 -13.86 -1.68 11.70
N VAL A 147 -14.37 -0.86 12.63
CA VAL A 147 -15.54 -1.14 13.45
C VAL A 147 -16.59 -0.02 13.39
N ASN A 148 -16.29 1.07 12.69
CA ASN A 148 -17.20 2.21 12.52
C ASN A 148 -16.85 3.02 11.26
N GLU A 149 -17.72 3.93 10.86
CA GLU A 149 -17.60 4.78 9.68
C GLU A 149 -16.38 5.72 9.72
N GLU A 150 -15.97 6.18 10.89
CA GLU A 150 -14.79 7.04 11.02
C GLU A 150 -13.51 6.29 10.67
N GLN A 151 -13.38 5.04 11.12
CA GLN A 151 -12.25 4.18 10.78
C GLN A 151 -12.27 3.76 9.30
N HIS A 152 -13.46 3.54 8.72
CA HIS A 152 -13.61 3.32 7.29
C HIS A 152 -13.06 4.51 6.49
N TRP A 153 -13.56 5.70 6.77
CA TRP A 153 -13.08 6.94 6.14
C TRP A 153 -11.57 7.17 6.35
N MET A 154 -11.08 6.95 7.58
CA MET A 154 -9.66 7.07 7.91
C MET A 154 -8.82 6.10 7.07
N CYS A 155 -9.24 4.84 6.96
CA CYS A 155 -8.56 3.82 6.18
C CYS A 155 -8.43 4.21 4.70
N GLU A 156 -9.52 4.65 4.07
CA GLU A 156 -9.49 5.13 2.69
C GLU A 156 -8.56 6.34 2.51
N ARG A 157 -8.68 7.33 3.41
CA ARG A 157 -7.88 8.54 3.34
C ARG A 157 -6.39 8.25 3.49
N GLU A 158 -6.00 7.49 4.50
CA GLU A 158 -4.58 7.21 4.76
C GLU A 158 -3.95 6.33 3.70
N ALA A 159 -4.67 5.34 3.17
CA ALA A 159 -4.18 4.54 2.05
C ALA A 159 -3.93 5.40 0.80
N ASN A 160 -4.86 6.29 0.45
CA ASN A 160 -4.69 7.23 -0.66
C ASN A 160 -3.51 8.19 -0.44
N GLU A 161 -3.42 8.82 0.75
CA GLU A 161 -2.34 9.76 1.07
C GLU A 161 -0.97 9.08 1.01
N ALA A 162 -0.84 7.84 1.48
CA ALA A 162 0.41 7.09 1.41
C ALA A 162 0.83 6.86 -0.06
N ILE A 163 -0.09 6.43 -0.92
CA ILE A 163 0.25 6.18 -2.32
C ILE A 163 0.54 7.48 -3.07
N ILE A 164 -0.16 8.56 -2.78
CA ILE A 164 0.14 9.89 -3.34
C ILE A 164 1.57 10.31 -2.95
N ASP A 165 1.95 10.20 -1.67
CA ASP A 165 3.30 10.55 -1.21
C ASP A 165 4.38 9.62 -1.78
N CYS A 166 4.01 8.42 -2.24
CA CYS A 166 4.91 7.50 -2.94
C CYS A 166 5.28 7.98 -4.33
N VAL A 167 4.32 8.52 -5.09
CA VAL A 167 4.46 8.80 -6.53
C VAL A 167 4.56 10.28 -6.88
N HIS A 168 4.13 11.19 -5.99
CA HIS A 168 4.12 12.63 -6.26
C HIS A 168 5.30 13.38 -5.63
N ARG A 169 5.68 14.52 -6.24
CA ARG A 169 6.66 15.51 -5.76
C ARG A 169 8.00 14.91 -5.35
N LYS A 170 8.13 14.46 -4.13
CA LYS A 170 9.32 13.75 -3.62
C LYS A 170 9.07 12.25 -3.72
N MET A 171 9.01 11.73 -4.93
CA MET A 171 8.88 10.29 -5.15
C MET A 171 9.80 9.50 -4.22
N GLY A 172 9.29 8.41 -3.64
CA GLY A 172 10.06 7.61 -2.71
C GLY A 172 9.21 6.56 -2.00
N PRO A 173 9.82 5.73 -1.15
CA PRO A 173 9.14 4.65 -0.48
C PRO A 173 8.13 5.14 0.56
N VAL A 174 7.07 4.35 0.76
CA VAL A 174 6.08 4.53 1.82
C VAL A 174 5.82 3.21 2.51
N HIS A 175 5.32 3.27 3.75
CA HIS A 175 4.95 2.10 4.53
C HIS A 175 3.46 2.13 4.86
N ILE A 176 2.78 1.03 4.58
CA ILE A 176 1.39 0.79 4.95
C ILE A 176 1.36 -0.43 5.88
N ASN A 177 1.25 -0.18 7.17
CA ASN A 177 0.96 -1.22 8.16
C ASN A 177 -0.55 -1.42 8.21
N ILE A 178 -1.03 -2.65 8.15
CA ILE A 178 -2.46 -2.96 8.15
C ILE A 178 -2.80 -3.97 9.24
N GLN A 179 -3.65 -3.56 10.16
CA GLN A 179 -4.13 -4.41 11.24
C GLN A 179 -5.20 -5.36 10.75
N ILE A 180 -4.97 -6.66 10.89
CA ILE A 180 -5.86 -7.71 10.43
C ILE A 180 -6.29 -8.59 11.60
N GLN A 181 -7.59 -8.59 11.86
CA GLN A 181 -8.22 -9.42 12.88
C GLN A 181 -8.57 -10.79 12.30
N GLU A 182 -8.56 -11.83 13.15
CA GLU A 182 -9.06 -13.15 12.79
C GLU A 182 -10.60 -13.15 12.74
N PRO A 183 -11.20 -14.02 11.92
CA PRO A 183 -10.61 -15.08 11.10
C PRO A 183 -9.97 -14.58 9.80
N LEU A 184 -8.85 -15.22 9.35
CA LEU A 184 -8.05 -14.77 8.19
C LEU A 184 -8.50 -15.37 6.86
N TYR A 185 -9.21 -16.49 6.88
CA TYR A 185 -9.44 -17.32 5.70
C TYR A 185 -10.91 -17.37 5.28
N GLU A 186 -11.65 -16.31 5.58
CA GLU A 186 -13.02 -16.14 5.11
C GLU A 186 -13.04 -15.26 3.85
N PHE A 187 -13.49 -15.85 2.75
CA PHE A 187 -13.53 -15.20 1.43
C PHE A 187 -14.96 -15.28 0.92
N THR A 188 -15.76 -14.27 1.25
CA THR A 188 -17.21 -14.25 0.98
C THR A 188 -17.65 -13.11 0.08
N GLU A 189 -16.81 -12.07 -0.08
CA GLU A 189 -17.18 -10.87 -0.80
C GLU A 189 -17.07 -11.09 -2.31
N LYS A 190 -18.14 -10.78 -3.03
CA LYS A 190 -18.22 -10.95 -4.49
C LYS A 190 -17.63 -9.80 -5.27
N GLN A 191 -17.49 -8.65 -4.62
CA GLN A 191 -16.93 -7.44 -5.22
C GLN A 191 -16.16 -6.68 -4.15
N LEU A 192 -15.12 -5.99 -4.60
CA LEU A 192 -14.43 -5.02 -3.77
C LEU A 192 -15.29 -3.76 -3.62
N PRO A 193 -15.17 -3.03 -2.50
CA PRO A 193 -15.81 -1.74 -2.38
C PRO A 193 -15.30 -0.79 -3.46
N GLU A 194 -16.16 0.10 -3.91
CA GLU A 194 -15.75 1.21 -4.76
C GLU A 194 -15.01 2.23 -3.88
N ALA A 195 -13.70 1.99 -3.70
CA ALA A 195 -12.89 2.86 -2.87
C ALA A 195 -12.80 4.25 -3.48
N ARG A 196 -13.02 5.26 -2.65
CA ARG A 196 -12.86 6.65 -3.03
C ARG A 196 -11.39 6.93 -3.34
N CYS A 197 -11.04 6.96 -4.61
CA CYS A 197 -9.68 7.27 -5.04
C CYS A 197 -9.44 8.79 -5.00
N THR A 198 -8.53 9.21 -4.14
CA THR A 198 -8.05 10.59 -4.09
C THR A 198 -6.71 10.67 -4.79
N ARG A 199 -6.65 11.32 -5.94
CA ARG A 199 -5.39 11.49 -6.72
C ARG A 199 -4.58 12.70 -6.28
N TYR A 200 -5.20 13.63 -5.57
CA TYR A 200 -4.56 14.87 -5.12
C TYR A 200 -5.07 15.25 -3.73
N VAL A 201 -4.16 15.65 -2.85
CA VAL A 201 -4.54 16.27 -1.59
C VAL A 201 -4.87 17.73 -1.88
N THR A 202 -6.09 18.16 -1.58
CA THR A 202 -6.51 19.52 -1.83
C THR A 202 -5.70 20.53 -0.99
N PRO A 203 -5.45 21.75 -1.51
CA PRO A 203 -4.55 22.75 -0.92
C PRO A 203 -4.90 23.25 0.47
N ARG A 204 -6.07 22.96 1.04
CA ARG A 204 -6.43 23.37 2.42
C ARG A 204 -5.38 22.97 3.47
N ARG A 205 -4.57 21.97 3.18
CA ARG A 205 -3.44 21.56 4.02
C ARG A 205 -2.20 22.43 3.81
N TYR A 206 -2.22 23.27 2.79
CA TYR A 206 -1.11 24.11 2.35
C TYR A 206 -1.58 25.56 2.19
N GLU A 207 -2.24 26.10 3.23
CA GLU A 207 -2.68 27.52 3.25
C GLU A 207 -1.53 28.53 3.06
N SER A 208 -0.29 28.04 3.07
CA SER A 208 0.92 28.82 2.79
C SER A 208 1.48 28.61 1.38
N LEU A 209 0.84 27.80 0.52
CA LEU A 209 1.28 27.62 -0.85
C LEU A 209 0.67 28.72 -1.72
N ASP A 210 1.52 29.57 -2.27
CA ASP A 210 1.15 30.58 -3.23
C ASP A 210 0.42 29.97 -4.43
N ALA A 211 -0.41 30.77 -5.10
CA ALA A 211 -1.17 30.36 -6.28
C ALA A 211 -0.33 29.69 -7.38
N TYR A 212 0.97 29.89 -7.39
CA TYR A 212 1.94 29.25 -8.27
C TYR A 212 2.00 27.73 -8.17
N ASP A 213 1.72 27.17 -6.98
CA ASP A 213 1.76 25.72 -6.80
C ASP A 213 0.46 25.01 -7.25
N ILE A 214 -0.59 25.78 -7.49
CA ILE A 214 -1.90 25.26 -7.90
C ILE A 214 -1.99 25.09 -9.43
N THR A 215 -1.38 25.99 -10.18
CA THR A 215 -1.43 25.99 -11.64
C THR A 215 -0.77 24.76 -12.27
N PRO A 216 0.44 24.36 -11.88
CA PRO A 216 1.05 23.12 -12.36
C PRO A 216 0.24 21.88 -12.02
N MET A 217 -0.40 21.84 -10.83
CA MET A 217 -1.25 20.72 -10.41
C MET A 217 -2.56 20.64 -11.20
N ALA A 218 -3.11 21.76 -11.66
CA ALA A 218 -4.30 21.77 -12.51
C ALA A 218 -3.97 21.25 -13.91
N ASP A 219 -2.83 21.61 -14.44
CA ASP A 219 -2.34 21.14 -15.74
C ASP A 219 -1.99 19.66 -15.71
N GLU A 220 -1.34 19.18 -14.63
CA GLU A 220 -1.10 17.76 -14.41
C GLU A 220 -2.40 16.95 -14.28
N ARG A 221 -3.43 17.49 -13.65
CA ARG A 221 -4.77 16.87 -13.61
C ARG A 221 -5.34 16.65 -15.00
N THR A 222 -5.24 17.66 -15.84
CA THR A 222 -5.81 17.64 -17.19
C THR A 222 -5.01 16.68 -18.08
N GLU A 223 -3.72 16.58 -17.88
CA GLU A 223 -2.84 15.71 -18.66
C GLU A 223 -2.92 14.25 -18.22
N LEU A 224 -3.00 13.97 -16.90
CA LEU A 224 -3.24 12.62 -16.40
C LEU A 224 -4.62 12.08 -16.77
N ALA A 225 -5.67 12.92 -16.71
CA ALA A 225 -7.02 12.53 -17.11
C ALA A 225 -7.13 12.20 -18.62
N ARG A 226 -6.21 12.73 -19.44
CA ARG A 226 -6.14 12.40 -20.88
C ARG A 226 -5.31 11.16 -21.18
N ARG A 227 -4.49 10.66 -20.22
CA ARG A 227 -3.56 9.54 -20.41
C ARG A 227 -3.98 8.26 -19.68
N CYS A 228 -5.01 8.30 -18.83
CA CYS A 228 -5.69 7.15 -18.23
C CYS A 228 -7.03 6.91 -18.90
#